data_ca3e2d693df8fb450b408708514d688f
#
_entry.id   ca3e2d693df8fb450b408708514d688f
#
_cell.length_a   1.000
_cell.length_b   1.000
_cell.length_c   1.000
_cell.angle_alpha   90.00
_cell.angle_beta   90.00
_cell.angle_gamma   90.00
#
_symmetry.space_group_name_H-M   'P 1'
#
loop_
_entity.id
_entity.type
_entity.pdbx_description
1 polymer ?
#
loop_
_entity_poly.entity_id
_entity_poly.type
_entity_poly.pdbx_seq_one_letter_code
_entity_poly.pdbx_strand_id
1 'polypeptide(L)'
;LEADKPWSNQGLDGAKKFLDRVYRIFEDNKVVEEDTPNLEKIYHQTVKKVSNDYESMNFNTAISQMMIFVNAVYKEDKISKEYASGFVKLLNPIAPHITEEIWHTFLGHTDTIANETWPSYDETKITEDTYTMVVQVNGKLRGKIDVSSETSKEEMESLAKSIPNVISFI
;
A
#
# COMPACT_ATOMS: atom_id res chain seq x y z
N LEU A 1 -12.73 -10.19 14.26
CA LEU A 1 -14.06 -10.85 14.34
C LEU A 1 -14.45 -11.32 15.75
N GLU A 2 -13.49 -11.35 16.68
CA GLU A 2 -13.71 -11.91 18.04
C GLU A 2 -14.43 -10.95 19.00
N ALA A 3 -14.49 -9.65 18.70
CA ALA A 3 -15.08 -8.66 19.58
C ALA A 3 -16.46 -8.22 19.08
N ASP A 4 -17.44 -8.29 19.99
CA ASP A 4 -18.75 -7.70 19.77
C ASP A 4 -18.62 -6.17 19.68
N LYS A 5 -19.17 -5.59 18.62
CA LYS A 5 -19.21 -4.14 18.44
C LYS A 5 -20.63 -3.70 18.12
N PRO A 6 -21.11 -2.60 18.74
CA PRO A 6 -22.41 -2.04 18.40
C PRO A 6 -22.40 -1.52 16.96
N TRP A 7 -23.53 -1.56 16.30
CA TRP A 7 -23.73 -0.94 15.00
C TRP A 7 -23.40 0.56 15.05
N SER A 8 -22.65 1.04 14.05
CA SER A 8 -22.25 2.44 13.95
C SER A 8 -22.49 2.96 12.54
N ASN A 9 -23.35 3.96 12.41
CA ASN A 9 -23.59 4.65 11.15
C ASN A 9 -22.32 5.37 10.62
N GLN A 10 -21.48 5.89 11.52
CA GLN A 10 -20.21 6.52 11.14
C GLN A 10 -19.24 5.53 10.47
N GLY A 11 -19.22 4.27 10.95
CA GLY A 11 -18.44 3.21 10.33
C GLY A 11 -18.94 2.88 8.92
N LEU A 12 -20.25 2.86 8.73
CA LEU A 12 -20.88 2.64 7.43
C LEU A 12 -20.54 3.75 6.42
N ASP A 13 -20.58 5.01 6.85
CA ASP A 13 -20.21 6.16 6.01
C ASP A 13 -18.74 6.12 5.59
N GLY A 14 -17.86 5.67 6.46
CA GLY A 14 -16.44 5.47 6.15
C GLY A 14 -16.22 4.40 5.09
N ALA A 15 -16.90 3.25 5.24
CA ALA A 15 -16.82 2.16 4.27
C ALA A 15 -17.38 2.59 2.90
N LYS A 16 -18.54 3.26 2.89
CA LYS A 16 -19.13 3.80 1.65
C LYS A 16 -18.19 4.78 0.96
N LYS A 17 -17.62 5.75 1.68
CA LYS A 17 -16.67 6.72 1.11
C LYS A 17 -15.44 6.02 0.51
N PHE A 18 -14.95 4.96 1.12
CA PHE A 18 -13.84 4.18 0.56
C PHE A 18 -14.22 3.55 -0.77
N LEU A 19 -15.37 2.86 -0.84
CA LEU A 19 -15.85 2.22 -2.07
C LEU A 19 -16.15 3.26 -3.17
N ASP A 20 -16.76 4.40 -2.83
CA ASP A 20 -16.99 5.51 -3.76
C ASP A 20 -15.66 6.03 -4.35
N ARG A 21 -14.61 6.11 -3.53
CA ARG A 21 -13.28 6.52 -4.01
C ARG A 21 -12.65 5.48 -4.93
N VAL A 22 -12.80 4.19 -4.60
CA VAL A 22 -12.33 3.11 -5.50
C VAL A 22 -13.02 3.22 -6.84
N TYR A 23 -14.34 3.33 -6.87
CA TYR A 23 -15.12 3.41 -8.10
C TYR A 23 -14.71 4.60 -8.98
N ARG A 24 -14.47 5.77 -8.37
CA ARG A 24 -14.04 6.98 -9.10
C ARG A 24 -12.69 6.84 -9.79
N ILE A 25 -11.78 6.00 -9.32
CA ILE A 25 -10.51 5.73 -10.05
C ILE A 25 -10.81 5.27 -11.48
N PHE A 26 -11.85 4.47 -11.66
CA PHE A 26 -12.25 3.93 -12.94
C PHE A 26 -13.15 4.91 -13.71
N GLU A 27 -14.12 5.51 -13.04
CA GLU A 27 -15.05 6.50 -13.62
C GLU A 27 -14.31 7.73 -14.15
N ASP A 28 -13.29 8.23 -13.42
CA ASP A 28 -12.47 9.39 -13.80
C ASP A 28 -11.36 9.05 -14.82
N ASN A 29 -11.38 7.83 -15.40
CA ASN A 29 -10.40 7.36 -16.39
C ASN A 29 -8.94 7.45 -15.94
N LYS A 30 -8.66 7.18 -14.65
CA LYS A 30 -7.28 7.16 -14.12
C LYS A 30 -6.52 5.88 -14.47
N VAL A 31 -7.19 4.85 -15.02
CA VAL A 31 -6.57 3.61 -15.47
C VAL A 31 -5.91 3.84 -16.83
N VAL A 32 -4.61 3.54 -16.90
CA VAL A 32 -3.79 3.70 -18.10
C VAL A 32 -3.16 2.38 -18.52
N GLU A 33 -2.85 2.24 -19.81
CA GLU A 33 -2.15 1.04 -20.33
C GLU A 33 -0.64 1.07 -20.04
N GLU A 34 -0.08 2.25 -19.75
CA GLU A 34 1.34 2.42 -19.44
C GLU A 34 1.64 2.00 -17.99
N ASP A 35 2.89 1.61 -17.75
CA ASP A 35 3.36 1.28 -16.40
C ASP A 35 3.33 2.51 -15.48
N THR A 36 3.06 2.24 -14.19
CA THR A 36 3.09 3.26 -13.13
C THR A 36 4.14 2.87 -12.07
N PRO A 37 5.45 3.07 -12.36
CA PRO A 37 6.53 2.60 -11.51
C PRO A 37 6.51 3.19 -10.09
N ASN A 38 5.97 4.41 -9.92
CA ASN A 38 5.81 5.02 -8.61
C ASN A 38 4.82 4.27 -7.69
N LEU A 39 3.94 3.45 -8.27
CA LEU A 39 2.99 2.61 -7.55
C LEU A 39 3.51 1.17 -7.36
N GLU A 40 4.58 0.76 -8.03
CA GLU A 40 5.07 -0.62 -8.04
C GLU A 40 5.31 -1.15 -6.63
N LYS A 41 6.11 -0.45 -5.85
CA LYS A 41 6.44 -0.85 -4.46
C LYS A 41 5.19 -0.98 -3.61
N ILE A 42 4.37 0.06 -3.57
CA ILE A 42 3.16 0.06 -2.72
C ILE A 42 2.13 -0.98 -3.20
N TYR A 43 2.07 -1.28 -4.50
CA TYR A 43 1.23 -2.34 -5.03
C TYR A 43 1.67 -3.70 -4.50
N HIS A 44 2.93 -4.09 -4.66
CA HIS A 44 3.45 -5.37 -4.18
C HIS A 44 3.36 -5.52 -2.65
N GLN A 45 3.62 -4.44 -1.91
CA GLN A 45 3.38 -4.39 -0.45
C GLN A 45 1.91 -4.65 -0.11
N THR A 46 0.99 -4.08 -0.89
CA THR A 46 -0.45 -4.24 -0.68
C THR A 46 -0.89 -5.67 -0.98
N VAL A 47 -0.44 -6.26 -2.09
CA VAL A 47 -0.75 -7.67 -2.40
C VAL A 47 -0.28 -8.59 -1.28
N LYS A 48 0.98 -8.45 -0.85
CA LYS A 48 1.55 -9.25 0.24
C LYS A 48 0.79 -9.09 1.55
N LYS A 49 0.57 -7.85 1.98
CA LYS A 49 -0.10 -7.54 3.25
C LYS A 49 -1.54 -8.03 3.29
N VAL A 50 -2.31 -7.77 2.22
CA VAL A 50 -3.71 -8.18 2.13
C VAL A 50 -3.83 -9.70 2.09
N SER A 51 -2.96 -10.40 1.34
CA SER A 51 -2.95 -11.87 1.29
C SER A 51 -2.73 -12.47 2.68
N ASN A 52 -1.69 -12.02 3.39
CA ASN A 52 -1.40 -12.49 4.76
C ASN A 52 -2.52 -12.16 5.75
N ASP A 53 -3.12 -10.98 5.62
CA ASP A 53 -4.22 -10.56 6.49
C ASP A 53 -5.49 -11.39 6.25
N TYR A 54 -5.77 -11.79 5.02
CA TYR A 54 -6.91 -12.66 4.72
C TYR A 54 -6.70 -14.08 5.27
N GLU A 55 -5.50 -14.65 5.11
CA GLU A 55 -5.16 -15.94 5.72
C GLU A 55 -5.29 -15.92 7.24
N SER A 56 -4.95 -14.79 7.86
CA SER A 56 -5.01 -14.58 9.32
C SER A 56 -6.35 -14.01 9.80
N MET A 57 -7.36 -13.85 8.92
CA MET A 57 -8.68 -13.27 9.23
C MET A 57 -8.63 -11.83 9.76
N ASN A 58 -7.56 -11.09 9.44
CA ASN A 58 -7.33 -9.69 9.85
C ASN A 58 -7.90 -8.69 8.84
N PHE A 59 -9.19 -8.78 8.54
CA PHE A 59 -9.85 -7.99 7.50
C PHE A 59 -9.75 -6.48 7.68
N ASN A 60 -9.72 -5.99 8.93
CA ASN A 60 -9.57 -4.57 9.23
C ASN A 60 -8.22 -4.00 8.79
N THR A 61 -7.14 -4.75 8.97
CA THR A 61 -5.79 -4.33 8.53
C THR A 61 -5.62 -4.47 7.02
N ALA A 62 -6.25 -5.48 6.40
CA ALA A 62 -6.33 -5.60 4.95
C ALA A 62 -7.02 -4.37 4.32
N ILE A 63 -8.19 -3.96 4.85
CA ILE A 63 -8.90 -2.77 4.38
C ILE A 63 -8.05 -1.51 4.57
N SER A 64 -7.38 -1.37 5.72
CA SER A 64 -6.49 -0.23 5.99
C SER A 64 -5.35 -0.15 4.97
N GLN A 65 -4.75 -1.28 4.61
CA GLN A 65 -3.71 -1.33 3.58
C GLN A 65 -4.25 -0.95 2.19
N MET A 66 -5.44 -1.43 1.84
CA MET A 66 -6.11 -1.04 0.58
C MET A 66 -6.42 0.46 0.54
N MET A 67 -6.79 1.08 1.67
CA MET A 67 -6.97 2.54 1.75
C MET A 67 -5.65 3.30 1.51
N ILE A 68 -4.53 2.78 2.04
CA ILE A 68 -3.19 3.36 1.79
C ILE A 68 -2.87 3.30 0.30
N PHE A 69 -3.12 2.18 -0.35
CA PHE A 69 -2.91 2.03 -1.80
C PHE A 69 -3.77 3.01 -2.61
N VAL A 70 -5.07 3.12 -2.30
CA VAL A 70 -5.97 4.10 -2.94
C VAL A 70 -5.46 5.53 -2.78
N ASN A 71 -4.94 5.89 -1.60
CA ASN A 71 -4.34 7.21 -1.38
C ASN A 71 -3.11 7.45 -2.28
N ALA A 72 -2.27 6.42 -2.48
CA ALA A 72 -1.13 6.51 -3.39
C ALA A 72 -1.57 6.69 -4.84
N VAL A 73 -2.61 5.98 -5.30
CA VAL A 73 -3.19 6.15 -6.63
C VAL A 73 -3.71 7.57 -6.84
N TYR A 74 -4.41 8.14 -5.85
CA TYR A 74 -4.88 9.53 -5.93
C TYR A 74 -3.75 10.55 -5.95
N LYS A 75 -2.63 10.29 -5.31
CA LYS A 75 -1.45 11.15 -5.33
C LYS A 75 -0.74 11.11 -6.69
N GLU A 76 -0.66 9.93 -7.30
CA GLU A 76 -0.06 9.71 -8.62
C GLU A 76 -0.99 10.15 -9.76
N ASP A 77 -2.28 10.24 -9.48
CA ASP A 77 -3.39 10.57 -10.39
C ASP A 77 -3.58 9.62 -11.58
N LYS A 78 -2.90 8.47 -11.56
CA LYS A 78 -3.02 7.39 -12.55
C LYS A 78 -2.63 6.05 -11.94
N ILE A 79 -3.10 4.96 -12.55
CA ILE A 79 -2.79 3.58 -12.19
C ILE A 79 -2.74 2.72 -13.44
N SER A 80 -1.74 1.86 -13.57
CA SER A 80 -1.67 0.89 -14.68
C SER A 80 -2.82 -0.11 -14.60
N LYS A 81 -3.30 -0.56 -15.75
CA LYS A 81 -4.37 -1.56 -15.85
C LYS A 81 -4.02 -2.85 -15.11
N GLU A 82 -2.75 -3.25 -15.11
CA GLU A 82 -2.27 -4.41 -14.36
C GLU A 82 -2.52 -4.24 -12.85
N TYR A 83 -2.08 -3.12 -12.26
CA TYR A 83 -2.25 -2.86 -10.83
C TYR A 83 -3.70 -2.61 -10.45
N ALA A 84 -4.47 -1.97 -11.34
CA ALA A 84 -5.90 -1.78 -11.16
C ALA A 84 -6.63 -3.12 -11.12
N SER A 85 -6.34 -4.03 -12.05
CA SER A 85 -6.92 -5.38 -12.11
C SER A 85 -6.56 -6.19 -10.87
N GLY A 86 -5.28 -6.18 -10.47
CA GLY A 86 -4.81 -6.86 -9.25
C GLY A 86 -5.50 -6.31 -7.99
N PHE A 87 -5.62 -4.99 -7.87
CA PHE A 87 -6.28 -4.35 -6.73
C PHE A 87 -7.78 -4.72 -6.63
N VAL A 88 -8.49 -4.75 -7.77
CA VAL A 88 -9.91 -5.14 -7.79
C VAL A 88 -10.07 -6.60 -7.33
N LYS A 89 -9.15 -7.50 -7.72
CA LYS A 89 -9.12 -8.88 -7.22
C LYS A 89 -8.92 -8.96 -5.71
N LEU A 90 -8.03 -8.14 -5.13
CA LEU A 90 -7.82 -8.07 -3.68
C LEU A 90 -9.07 -7.59 -2.93
N LEU A 91 -9.82 -6.68 -3.51
CA LEU A 91 -11.04 -6.11 -2.91
C LEU A 91 -12.25 -7.03 -3.03
N ASN A 92 -12.27 -7.93 -4.02
CA ASN A 92 -13.44 -8.76 -4.35
C ASN A 92 -14.01 -9.55 -3.16
N PRO A 93 -13.22 -10.21 -2.29
CA PRO A 93 -13.78 -10.95 -1.16
C PRO A 93 -14.57 -10.11 -0.17
N ILE A 94 -14.31 -8.81 -0.10
CA ILE A 94 -14.98 -7.87 0.83
C ILE A 94 -16.14 -7.16 0.16
N ALA A 95 -16.00 -6.82 -1.11
CA ALA A 95 -16.98 -6.00 -1.87
C ALA A 95 -17.27 -6.59 -3.26
N PRO A 96 -17.87 -7.80 -3.34
CA PRO A 96 -17.99 -8.53 -4.60
C PRO A 96 -18.81 -7.80 -5.66
N HIS A 97 -19.87 -7.09 -5.29
CA HIS A 97 -20.75 -6.44 -6.27
C HIS A 97 -20.05 -5.29 -7.01
N ILE A 98 -19.39 -4.40 -6.29
CA ILE A 98 -18.70 -3.26 -6.91
C ILE A 98 -17.49 -3.72 -7.72
N THR A 99 -16.79 -4.75 -7.28
CA THR A 99 -15.63 -5.29 -8.01
C THR A 99 -16.03 -6.03 -9.28
N GLU A 100 -17.13 -6.76 -9.29
CA GLU A 100 -17.69 -7.34 -10.52
C GLU A 100 -18.14 -6.25 -11.49
N GLU A 101 -18.81 -5.20 -11.02
CA GLU A 101 -19.19 -4.05 -11.86
C GLU A 101 -17.96 -3.39 -12.51
N ILE A 102 -16.92 -3.13 -11.73
CA ILE A 102 -15.66 -2.56 -12.24
C ILE A 102 -15.01 -3.50 -13.25
N TRP A 103 -14.97 -4.79 -12.95
CA TRP A 103 -14.33 -5.83 -13.76
C TRP A 103 -14.94 -5.92 -15.16
N HIS A 104 -16.26 -5.87 -15.24
CA HIS A 104 -16.99 -5.91 -16.52
C HIS A 104 -17.01 -4.57 -17.23
N THR A 105 -17.40 -3.50 -16.53
CA THR A 105 -17.70 -2.21 -17.16
C THR A 105 -16.45 -1.44 -17.56
N PHE A 106 -15.42 -1.42 -16.71
CA PHE A 106 -14.23 -0.59 -16.94
C PHE A 106 -13.02 -1.39 -17.43
N LEU A 107 -12.85 -2.62 -16.93
CA LEU A 107 -11.72 -3.46 -17.33
C LEU A 107 -12.02 -4.35 -18.55
N GLY A 108 -13.31 -4.45 -18.94
CA GLY A 108 -13.74 -5.09 -20.19
C GLY A 108 -13.73 -6.61 -20.18
N HIS A 109 -13.74 -7.23 -19.01
CA HIS A 109 -13.80 -8.68 -18.88
C HIS A 109 -15.23 -9.22 -19.02
N THR A 110 -15.38 -10.45 -19.51
CA THR A 110 -16.69 -11.12 -19.69
C THR A 110 -16.95 -12.19 -18.63
N ASP A 111 -15.90 -12.73 -18.05
CA ASP A 111 -15.97 -13.76 -17.01
C ASP A 111 -15.97 -13.15 -15.61
N THR A 112 -16.54 -13.87 -14.64
CA THR A 112 -16.57 -13.38 -13.25
C THR A 112 -15.17 -13.27 -12.64
N ILE A 113 -14.92 -12.19 -11.93
CA ILE A 113 -13.66 -11.96 -11.19
C ILE A 113 -13.41 -13.04 -10.13
N ALA A 114 -14.46 -13.67 -9.60
CA ALA A 114 -14.36 -14.71 -8.59
C ALA A 114 -13.58 -15.96 -9.05
N ASN A 115 -13.51 -16.21 -10.37
CA ASN A 115 -12.77 -17.32 -10.96
C ASN A 115 -11.32 -16.96 -11.33
N GLU A 116 -10.93 -15.71 -11.15
CA GLU A 116 -9.60 -15.22 -11.49
C GLU A 116 -8.53 -15.67 -10.49
N THR A 117 -7.31 -15.82 -10.99
CA THR A 117 -6.17 -16.13 -10.12
C THR A 117 -5.86 -14.96 -9.20
N TRP A 118 -5.55 -15.29 -7.93
CA TRP A 118 -5.12 -14.29 -6.95
C TRP A 118 -3.85 -13.57 -7.42
N PRO A 119 -3.73 -12.24 -7.24
CA PRO A 119 -2.55 -11.52 -7.65
C PRO A 119 -1.31 -11.96 -6.88
N SER A 120 -0.20 -12.08 -7.59
CA SER A 120 1.11 -12.38 -6.99
C SER A 120 1.88 -11.10 -6.68
N TYR A 121 2.86 -11.20 -5.78
CA TYR A 121 3.78 -10.11 -5.47
C TYR A 121 5.23 -10.55 -5.66
N ASP A 122 6.09 -9.57 -5.91
CA ASP A 122 7.54 -9.76 -6.03
C ASP A 122 8.23 -9.16 -4.80
N GLU A 123 8.90 -10.02 -4.02
CA GLU A 123 9.63 -9.60 -2.81
C GLU A 123 10.75 -8.61 -3.11
N THR A 124 11.38 -8.69 -4.28
CA THR A 124 12.46 -7.79 -4.66
C THR A 124 11.99 -6.35 -4.84
N LYS A 125 10.70 -6.17 -5.17
CA LYS A 125 10.06 -4.86 -5.36
C LYS A 125 9.52 -4.25 -4.05
N ILE A 126 9.48 -5.04 -2.98
CA ILE A 126 9.01 -4.60 -1.66
C ILE A 126 10.15 -4.08 -0.80
N THR A 127 11.38 -4.56 -1.01
CA THR A 127 12.54 -4.21 -0.20
C THR A 127 12.73 -2.69 -0.14
N GLU A 128 12.89 -2.18 1.07
CA GLU A 128 13.29 -0.79 1.25
C GLU A 128 14.78 -0.71 0.94
N ASP A 129 15.12 -0.02 -0.13
CA ASP A 129 16.52 0.29 -0.43
C ASP A 129 17.11 1.23 0.64
N THR A 130 16.25 1.91 1.41
CA THR A 130 16.64 2.83 2.48
C THR A 130 15.79 2.66 3.74
N TYR A 131 16.42 2.74 4.92
CA TYR A 131 15.75 2.83 6.21
C TYR A 131 16.28 4.02 7.01
N THR A 132 15.40 4.66 7.77
CA THR A 132 15.77 5.78 8.62
C THR A 132 16.46 5.28 9.89
N MET A 133 17.75 5.54 10.04
CA MET A 133 18.50 5.26 11.24
C MET A 133 18.49 6.46 12.20
N VAL A 134 18.22 6.19 13.45
CA VAL A 134 18.20 7.20 14.51
C VAL A 134 19.58 7.31 15.14
N VAL A 135 20.17 8.53 15.13
CA VAL A 135 21.47 8.79 15.73
C VAL A 135 21.29 9.39 17.12
N GLN A 136 21.88 8.74 18.11
CA GLN A 136 21.87 9.19 19.51
C GLN A 136 23.29 9.46 20.00
N VAL A 137 23.46 10.52 20.77
CA VAL A 137 24.70 10.82 21.53
C VAL A 137 24.32 10.91 23.00
N ASN A 138 25.00 10.13 23.84
CA ASN A 138 24.73 10.05 25.29
C ASN A 138 23.23 9.78 25.63
N GLY A 139 22.59 8.90 24.86
CA GLY A 139 21.17 8.49 25.04
C GLY A 139 20.14 9.53 24.58
N LYS A 140 20.56 10.66 23.99
CA LYS A 140 19.65 11.67 23.45
C LYS A 140 19.64 11.63 21.92
N LEU A 141 18.46 11.67 21.34
CA LEU A 141 18.26 11.77 19.88
C LEU A 141 18.91 13.06 19.36
N ARG A 142 19.85 12.96 18.39
CA ARG A 142 20.57 14.08 17.79
C ARG A 142 20.38 14.22 16.30
N GLY A 143 19.94 13.16 15.63
CA GLY A 143 19.66 13.19 14.21
C GLY A 143 18.97 11.93 13.71
N LYS A 144 18.56 12.01 12.45
CA LYS A 144 18.05 10.87 11.67
C LYS A 144 18.79 10.90 10.34
N ILE A 145 19.18 9.74 9.84
CA ILE A 145 19.77 9.57 8.51
C ILE A 145 19.04 8.45 7.80
N ASP A 146 18.78 8.63 6.52
CA ASP A 146 18.28 7.58 5.67
C ASP A 146 19.47 6.87 5.03
N VAL A 147 19.59 5.58 5.27
CA VAL A 147 20.71 4.75 4.82
C VAL A 147 20.15 3.60 3.97
N SER A 148 20.90 3.23 2.93
CA SER A 148 20.57 2.05 2.13
C SER A 148 20.76 0.77 2.94
N SER A 149 19.96 -0.25 2.63
CA SER A 149 20.12 -1.59 3.23
C SER A 149 21.51 -2.21 2.96
N GLU A 150 22.20 -1.72 1.92
CA GLU A 150 23.56 -2.16 1.54
C GLU A 150 24.67 -1.30 2.15
N THR A 151 24.34 -0.21 2.88
CA THR A 151 25.31 0.70 3.47
C THR A 151 26.13 -0.01 4.54
N SER A 152 27.46 0.00 4.41
CA SER A 152 28.36 -0.60 5.38
C SER A 152 28.33 0.13 6.73
N LYS A 153 28.68 -0.57 7.81
CA LYS A 153 28.71 0.02 9.16
C LYS A 153 29.66 1.25 9.23
N GLU A 154 30.75 1.22 8.51
CA GLU A 154 31.73 2.31 8.46
C GLU A 154 31.17 3.56 7.76
N GLU A 155 30.43 3.37 6.69
CA GLU A 155 29.73 4.44 5.97
C GLU A 155 28.60 5.03 6.82
N MET A 156 27.84 4.19 7.53
CA MET A 156 26.80 4.64 8.47
C MET A 156 27.38 5.51 9.58
N GLU A 157 28.53 5.11 10.14
CA GLU A 157 29.23 5.91 11.16
C GLU A 157 29.72 7.24 10.60
N SER A 158 30.24 7.25 9.38
CA SER A 158 30.69 8.46 8.70
C SER A 158 29.55 9.43 8.46
N LEU A 159 28.42 8.93 7.95
CA LEU A 159 27.21 9.71 7.74
C LEU A 159 26.64 10.25 9.06
N ALA A 160 26.60 9.43 10.11
CA ALA A 160 26.14 9.85 11.43
C ALA A 160 27.02 10.98 12.02
N LYS A 161 28.34 10.88 11.86
CA LYS A 161 29.30 11.89 12.31
C LYS A 161 29.27 13.20 11.49
N SER A 162 28.71 13.17 10.29
CA SER A 162 28.55 14.37 9.43
C SER A 162 27.35 15.25 9.81
N ILE A 163 26.45 14.77 10.67
CA ILE A 163 25.26 15.52 11.09
C ILE A 163 25.71 16.72 11.96
N PRO A 164 25.32 17.98 11.63
CA PRO A 164 25.73 19.15 12.39
C PRO A 164 25.42 19.07 13.89
N ASN A 165 24.26 18.52 14.26
CA ASN A 165 23.84 18.33 15.65
C ASN A 165 24.60 17.20 16.38
N VAL A 166 25.32 16.35 15.66
CA VAL A 166 26.16 15.29 16.22
C VAL A 166 27.60 15.80 16.39
N ILE A 167 28.13 16.55 15.41
CA ILE A 167 29.46 17.15 15.40
C ILE A 167 29.69 17.99 16.67
N SER A 168 28.68 18.71 17.15
CA SER A 168 28.80 19.56 18.34
C SER A 168 28.94 18.80 19.67
N PHE A 169 28.87 17.44 19.65
CA PHE A 169 28.95 16.57 20.82
C PHE A 169 30.03 15.48 20.72
N ILE A 170 30.79 15.48 19.65
CA ILE A 170 32.00 14.67 19.44
C ILE A 170 33.22 15.56 19.56
#